data_e286e50f1c5d594fe2270d73d69d269a
#
_entry.id   e286e50f1c5d594fe2270d73d69d269a
#
_cell.length_a   1.000
_cell.length_b   1.000
_cell.length_c   1.000
_cell.angle_alpha   90.00
_cell.angle_beta   90.00
_cell.angle_gamma   90.00
#
_symmetry.space_group_name_H-M   'P 1'
#
loop_
_entity.id
_entity.type
_entity.pdbx_description
1 polymer ?
#
loop_
_entity_poly.entity_id
_entity_poly.type
_entity_poly.pdbx_seq_one_letter_code
_entity_poly.pdbx_strand_id
1 'polypeptide(L)'
;MLDYTYGTNNSGAGEGKEYMISIFDKEKVASDIQKAKAVSDCIIFVAHWGKEDESMPTEYEKEWAAFLLEQGVDVVIGGHPHVLQPYGRMYDDSGNEMVIFYSLGNFVSTQQQLSELLGGMADFTIQKTTLNGESSIQILSPEVKPLVMHYNHNTGDYGPYMLEDYTEELASQHSVRELIGDEFTLKNLKSKYNEIMSMNVEPSTKTTFLNVEIDPYGNMTDKTTGNYVEDYDSISASQYYEELAARKSAENTSSAEQ
;
A
#
# COMPACT_ATOMS: atom_id res chain seq x y z
N MET A 1 8.02 -12.46 -7.39
CA MET A 1 7.12 -11.42 -6.88
C MET A 1 6.20 -12.06 -5.86
N LEU A 2 5.98 -11.41 -4.72
CA LEU A 2 5.07 -11.80 -3.65
C LEU A 2 3.98 -10.72 -3.54
N ASP A 3 2.74 -11.12 -3.26
CA ASP A 3 1.59 -10.22 -3.19
C ASP A 3 0.78 -10.51 -1.92
N TYR A 4 0.51 -9.48 -1.13
CA TYR A 4 -0.16 -9.57 0.16
C TYR A 4 -1.14 -8.43 0.36
N THR A 5 -2.24 -8.71 1.06
CA THR A 5 -3.23 -7.71 1.47
C THR A 5 -3.40 -7.67 2.99
N TYR A 6 -3.72 -6.49 3.52
CA TYR A 6 -4.06 -6.34 4.95
C TYR A 6 -5.39 -7.03 5.31
N GLY A 7 -6.28 -7.20 4.32
CA GLY A 7 -7.60 -7.79 4.55
C GLY A 7 -8.46 -7.83 3.30
N THR A 8 -9.73 -8.13 3.50
CA THR A 8 -10.76 -8.19 2.44
C THR A 8 -12.06 -7.55 2.90
N ASN A 9 -12.80 -6.92 1.98
CA ASN A 9 -14.05 -6.24 2.28
C ASN A 9 -15.26 -7.18 2.54
N ASN A 10 -15.10 -8.47 2.35
CA ASN A 10 -16.15 -9.48 2.46
C ASN A 10 -15.65 -10.70 3.22
N SER A 11 -16.41 -11.80 3.17
CA SER A 11 -16.09 -13.08 3.83
C SER A 11 -14.79 -13.77 3.32
N GLY A 12 -13.85 -13.01 2.76
CA GLY A 12 -12.58 -13.56 2.26
C GLY A 12 -12.79 -14.54 1.10
N ALA A 13 -11.90 -15.53 0.98
CA ALA A 13 -11.97 -16.56 -0.05
C ALA A 13 -13.04 -17.64 0.22
N GLY A 14 -13.71 -17.59 1.37
CA GLY A 14 -14.63 -18.61 1.86
C GLY A 14 -13.93 -19.81 2.54
N GLU A 15 -14.69 -20.58 3.28
CA GLU A 15 -14.18 -21.71 4.07
C GLU A 15 -13.40 -22.72 3.20
N GLY A 16 -12.19 -23.08 3.65
CA GLY A 16 -11.29 -24.00 2.97
C GLY A 16 -10.57 -23.44 1.74
N LYS A 17 -10.68 -22.13 1.47
CA LYS A 17 -10.02 -21.41 0.36
C LYS A 17 -9.10 -20.29 0.81
N GLU A 18 -8.74 -20.25 2.07
CA GLU A 18 -7.91 -19.20 2.70
C GLU A 18 -6.54 -19.07 2.00
N TYR A 19 -6.06 -20.16 1.39
CA TYR A 19 -4.83 -20.20 0.60
C TYR A 19 -4.88 -19.32 -0.69
N MET A 20 -6.06 -18.90 -1.12
CA MET A 20 -6.23 -18.06 -2.31
C MET A 20 -5.91 -16.58 -2.07
N ILE A 21 -5.86 -16.14 -0.82
CA ILE A 21 -5.59 -14.76 -0.44
C ILE A 21 -4.43 -14.77 0.57
N SER A 22 -3.37 -14.04 0.25
CA SER A 22 -2.23 -13.86 1.15
C SER A 22 -2.49 -12.65 2.04
N ILE A 23 -2.93 -12.93 3.27
CA ILE A 23 -3.08 -11.90 4.31
C ILE A 23 -1.72 -11.65 4.97
N PHE A 24 -1.45 -10.40 5.35
CA PHE A 24 -0.25 -10.02 6.09
C PHE A 24 -0.15 -10.81 7.40
N ASP A 25 0.89 -11.61 7.50
CA ASP A 25 1.33 -12.32 8.70
C ASP A 25 2.85 -12.41 8.66
N LYS A 26 3.53 -12.01 9.73
CA LYS A 26 4.99 -11.92 9.73
C LYS A 26 5.70 -13.24 9.50
N GLU A 27 5.23 -14.30 10.16
CA GLU A 27 5.88 -15.61 10.05
C GLU A 27 5.70 -16.15 8.63
N LYS A 28 4.48 -15.99 8.08
CA LYS A 28 4.18 -16.40 6.71
C LYS A 28 4.96 -15.57 5.70
N VAL A 29 4.97 -14.24 5.83
CA VAL A 29 5.72 -13.34 4.94
C VAL A 29 7.22 -13.67 4.98
N ALA A 30 7.83 -13.79 6.17
CA ALA A 30 9.22 -14.17 6.31
C ALA A 30 9.53 -15.52 5.66
N SER A 31 8.69 -16.54 5.90
CA SER A 31 8.83 -17.86 5.32
C SER A 31 8.76 -17.82 3.78
N ASP A 32 7.82 -17.06 3.22
CA ASP A 32 7.65 -16.98 1.77
C ASP A 32 8.77 -16.16 1.11
N ILE A 33 9.29 -15.11 1.78
CA ILE A 33 10.49 -14.39 1.33
C ILE A 33 11.71 -15.33 1.31
N GLN A 34 11.92 -16.16 2.33
CA GLN A 34 13.04 -17.11 2.35
C GLN A 34 12.94 -18.15 1.22
N LYS A 35 11.72 -18.65 0.93
CA LYS A 35 11.49 -19.54 -0.22
C LYS A 35 11.78 -18.83 -1.54
N ALA A 36 11.36 -17.56 -1.68
CA ALA A 36 11.62 -16.75 -2.87
C ALA A 36 13.12 -16.52 -3.07
N LYS A 37 13.87 -16.19 -2.02
CA LYS A 37 15.34 -16.04 -2.06
C LYS A 37 16.08 -17.30 -2.56
N ALA A 38 15.54 -18.47 -2.29
CA ALA A 38 16.14 -19.73 -2.75
C ALA A 38 16.02 -19.95 -4.27
N VAL A 39 15.15 -19.22 -4.96
CA VAL A 39 14.83 -19.44 -6.39
C VAL A 39 14.88 -18.18 -7.24
N SER A 40 15.19 -17.02 -6.66
CA SER A 40 15.25 -15.73 -7.37
C SER A 40 16.38 -14.85 -6.85
N ASP A 41 16.87 -13.97 -7.71
CA ASP A 41 17.93 -13.01 -7.38
C ASP A 41 17.36 -11.66 -6.88
N CYS A 42 16.10 -11.35 -7.20
CA CYS A 42 15.43 -10.10 -6.84
C CYS A 42 14.02 -10.39 -6.34
N ILE A 43 13.63 -9.75 -5.25
CA ILE A 43 12.30 -9.89 -4.65
C ILE A 43 11.54 -8.57 -4.75
N ILE A 44 10.43 -8.60 -5.48
CA ILE A 44 9.45 -7.53 -5.50
C ILE A 44 8.26 -7.97 -4.65
N PHE A 45 7.91 -7.14 -3.67
CA PHE A 45 6.77 -7.35 -2.78
C PHE A 45 5.67 -6.35 -3.13
N VAL A 46 4.47 -6.84 -3.44
CA VAL A 46 3.29 -6.02 -3.68
C VAL A 46 2.47 -6.01 -2.40
N ALA A 47 2.13 -4.81 -1.94
CA ALA A 47 1.47 -4.59 -0.67
C ALA A 47 0.15 -3.82 -0.86
N HIS A 48 -0.98 -4.47 -0.54
CA HIS A 48 -2.27 -3.81 -0.44
C HIS A 48 -2.50 -3.44 1.02
N TRP A 49 -2.20 -2.19 1.40
CA TRP A 49 -2.07 -1.74 2.78
C TRP A 49 -2.42 -0.27 2.98
N GLY A 50 -2.35 0.21 4.22
CA GLY A 50 -2.52 1.63 4.54
C GLY A 50 -3.97 2.02 4.75
N LYS A 51 -4.23 3.33 4.66
CA LYS A 51 -5.53 3.95 4.87
C LYS A 51 -5.96 4.70 3.63
N GLU A 52 -7.23 4.56 3.25
CA GLU A 52 -7.81 5.26 2.10
C GLU A 52 -7.70 6.77 2.27
N ASP A 53 -7.43 7.47 1.15
CA ASP A 53 -7.34 8.92 0.98
C ASP A 53 -6.17 9.63 1.74
N GLU A 54 -5.31 8.87 2.39
CA GLU A 54 -4.14 9.41 3.09
C GLU A 54 -2.92 9.48 2.16
N SER A 55 -2.41 10.70 1.89
CA SER A 55 -1.22 10.91 1.04
C SER A 55 0.11 10.66 1.77
N MET A 56 0.09 10.41 3.08
CA MET A 56 1.27 9.99 3.86
C MET A 56 1.12 8.56 4.33
N PRO A 57 2.19 7.75 4.30
CA PRO A 57 2.15 6.40 4.83
C PRO A 57 1.84 6.41 6.33
N THR A 58 0.95 5.53 6.73
CA THR A 58 0.62 5.27 8.14
C THR A 58 1.79 4.60 8.87
N GLU A 59 1.76 4.58 10.19
CA GLU A 59 2.77 3.84 10.99
C GLU A 59 2.77 2.35 10.64
N TYR A 60 1.60 1.78 10.33
CA TYR A 60 1.48 0.39 9.85
C TYR A 60 2.31 0.12 8.60
N GLU A 61 2.17 0.97 7.58
CA GLU A 61 2.94 0.85 6.33
C GLU A 61 4.44 0.97 6.60
N LYS A 62 4.85 1.92 7.44
CA LYS A 62 6.26 2.15 7.80
C LYS A 62 6.87 0.97 8.56
N GLU A 63 6.13 0.36 9.48
CA GLU A 63 6.60 -0.81 10.22
C GLU A 63 6.72 -2.05 9.34
N TRP A 64 5.74 -2.29 8.46
CA TRP A 64 5.85 -3.36 7.48
C TRP A 64 6.99 -3.10 6.51
N ALA A 65 7.21 -1.86 6.09
CA ALA A 65 8.33 -1.49 5.23
C ALA A 65 9.69 -1.81 5.91
N ALA A 66 9.84 -1.45 7.19
CA ALA A 66 11.03 -1.77 7.97
C ALA A 66 11.25 -3.29 8.07
N PHE A 67 10.19 -4.05 8.38
CA PHE A 67 10.26 -5.51 8.44
C PHE A 67 10.63 -6.13 7.08
N LEU A 68 10.04 -5.67 5.98
CA LEU A 68 10.36 -6.17 4.64
C LEU A 68 11.82 -5.89 4.25
N LEU A 69 12.35 -4.72 4.63
CA LEU A 69 13.75 -4.36 4.46
C LEU A 69 14.66 -5.34 5.24
N GLU A 70 14.37 -5.60 6.52
CA GLU A 70 15.11 -6.58 7.35
C GLU A 70 15.05 -7.99 6.75
N GLN A 71 13.93 -8.37 6.13
CA GLN A 71 13.81 -9.63 5.42
C GLN A 71 14.54 -9.63 4.07
N GLY A 72 15.10 -8.49 3.62
CA GLY A 72 15.87 -8.34 2.38
C GLY A 72 15.00 -8.42 1.12
N VAL A 73 13.89 -7.73 1.13
CA VAL A 73 13.10 -7.39 -0.06
C VAL A 73 13.82 -6.27 -0.82
N ASP A 74 13.88 -6.33 -2.15
CA ASP A 74 14.57 -5.32 -2.96
C ASP A 74 13.65 -4.16 -3.36
N VAL A 75 12.38 -4.46 -3.64
CA VAL A 75 11.38 -3.47 -4.07
C VAL A 75 10.04 -3.74 -3.41
N VAL A 76 9.41 -2.70 -2.88
CA VAL A 76 8.00 -2.71 -2.44
C VAL A 76 7.17 -1.83 -3.36
N ILE A 77 6.02 -2.36 -3.79
CA ILE A 77 5.01 -1.63 -4.57
C ILE A 77 3.70 -1.67 -3.81
N GLY A 78 3.33 -0.54 -3.21
CA GLY A 78 2.12 -0.39 -2.41
C GLY A 78 0.91 0.11 -3.19
N GLY A 79 -0.27 -0.18 -2.65
CA GLY A 79 -1.57 0.27 -3.11
C GLY A 79 -2.60 0.10 -2.00
N HIS A 80 -3.83 0.44 -2.23
CA HIS A 80 -4.99 0.54 -1.35
C HIS A 80 -5.36 1.98 -0.96
N PRO A 81 -4.44 2.90 -0.62
CA PRO A 81 -4.84 4.27 -0.24
C PRO A 81 -5.64 5.02 -1.31
N HIS A 82 -5.73 4.51 -2.54
CA HIS A 82 -6.39 5.15 -3.69
C HIS A 82 -5.78 6.49 -4.11
N VAL A 83 -4.80 6.99 -3.38
CA VAL A 83 -4.04 8.21 -3.69
C VAL A 83 -2.55 7.88 -3.76
N LEU A 84 -1.79 8.72 -4.46
CA LEU A 84 -0.33 8.63 -4.45
C LEU A 84 0.21 8.89 -3.05
N GLN A 85 1.23 8.12 -2.68
CA GLN A 85 2.08 8.39 -1.53
C GLN A 85 3.54 8.52 -1.98
N PRO A 86 4.43 9.10 -1.16
CA PRO A 86 5.84 9.22 -1.48
C PRO A 86 6.50 7.87 -1.81
N TYR A 87 7.63 7.93 -2.52
CA TYR A 87 8.50 6.81 -2.75
C TYR A 87 9.93 7.16 -2.33
N GLY A 88 10.77 6.15 -2.13
CA GLY A 88 12.15 6.41 -1.74
C GLY A 88 13.00 5.15 -1.62
N ARG A 89 14.16 5.33 -0.98
CA ARG A 89 15.08 4.25 -0.62
C ARG A 89 15.17 4.15 0.89
N MET A 90 15.16 2.92 1.37
CA MET A 90 15.36 2.59 2.77
C MET A 90 16.65 1.80 2.93
N TYR A 91 17.32 1.98 4.04
CA TYR A 91 18.55 1.29 4.42
C TYR A 91 18.45 0.82 5.87
N ASP A 92 19.02 -0.33 6.18
CA ASP A 92 19.17 -0.79 7.56
C ASP A 92 20.65 -0.84 7.98
N ASP A 93 20.89 -1.06 9.28
CA ASP A 93 22.24 -1.15 9.86
C ASP A 93 23.00 -2.41 9.37
N SER A 94 22.32 -3.38 8.79
CA SER A 94 22.92 -4.59 8.22
C SER A 94 23.41 -4.40 6.78
N GLY A 95 23.12 -3.23 6.18
CA GLY A 95 23.49 -2.87 4.82
C GLY A 95 22.50 -3.33 3.75
N ASN A 96 21.29 -3.74 4.15
CA ASN A 96 20.21 -3.97 3.19
C ASN A 96 19.73 -2.63 2.63
N GLU A 97 19.38 -2.63 1.34
CA GLU A 97 18.77 -1.52 0.62
C GLU A 97 17.45 -1.99 0.00
N MET A 98 16.41 -1.18 0.09
CA MET A 98 15.12 -1.43 -0.51
C MET A 98 14.56 -0.16 -1.15
N VAL A 99 14.02 -0.27 -2.36
CA VAL A 99 13.21 0.79 -2.98
C VAL A 99 11.76 0.56 -2.61
N ILE A 100 11.08 1.61 -2.15
CA ILE A 100 9.68 1.55 -1.75
C ILE A 100 8.85 2.61 -2.46
N PHE A 101 7.73 2.18 -3.04
CA PHE A 101 6.63 2.99 -3.51
C PHE A 101 5.45 2.72 -2.56
N TYR A 102 5.18 3.60 -1.61
CA TYR A 102 4.19 3.35 -0.56
C TYR A 102 2.76 3.19 -1.11
N SER A 103 2.37 4.05 -2.07
CA SER A 103 1.15 3.86 -2.86
C SER A 103 1.29 4.46 -4.25
N LEU A 104 0.87 3.71 -5.26
CA LEU A 104 0.78 4.19 -6.64
C LEU A 104 -0.59 4.79 -6.97
N GLY A 105 -1.51 4.89 -6.02
CA GLY A 105 -2.85 5.38 -6.26
C GLY A 105 -3.65 4.52 -7.25
N ASN A 106 -4.62 5.13 -7.90
CA ASN A 106 -5.49 4.45 -8.84
C ASN A 106 -4.91 4.43 -10.26
N PHE A 107 -4.89 3.24 -10.89
CA PHE A 107 -4.61 3.13 -12.32
C PHE A 107 -5.88 3.34 -13.16
N VAL A 108 -6.97 2.68 -12.80
CA VAL A 108 -8.31 2.86 -13.39
C VAL A 108 -9.34 2.89 -12.27
N SER A 109 -10.08 3.99 -12.17
CA SER A 109 -11.16 4.14 -11.18
C SER A 109 -12.21 5.13 -11.67
N THR A 110 -13.33 5.23 -10.94
CA THR A 110 -14.34 6.28 -11.11
C THR A 110 -14.48 7.13 -9.85
N GLN A 111 -13.45 7.17 -9.02
CA GLN A 111 -13.38 8.05 -7.86
C GLN A 111 -13.34 9.51 -8.28
N GLN A 112 -13.63 10.43 -7.36
CA GLN A 112 -14.09 11.77 -7.71
C GLN A 112 -13.28 12.91 -7.07
N GLN A 113 -12.34 12.60 -6.19
CA GLN A 113 -11.45 13.61 -5.63
C GLN A 113 -10.24 13.81 -6.54
N LEU A 114 -9.70 15.03 -6.56
CA LEU A 114 -8.51 15.34 -7.37
C LEU A 114 -7.34 14.39 -7.10
N SER A 115 -7.10 14.07 -5.82
CA SER A 115 -6.02 13.17 -5.39
C SER A 115 -6.23 11.72 -5.84
N GLU A 116 -7.48 11.25 -5.89
CA GLU A 116 -7.83 9.90 -6.31
C GLU A 116 -7.78 9.69 -7.83
N LEU A 117 -7.83 10.79 -8.58
CA LEU A 117 -7.69 10.79 -10.04
C LEU A 117 -6.22 10.87 -10.48
N LEU A 118 -5.31 11.03 -9.52
CA LEU A 118 -3.87 11.05 -9.73
C LEU A 118 -3.29 9.71 -9.30
N GLY A 119 -2.81 8.94 -10.26
CA GLY A 119 -2.11 7.68 -10.03
C GLY A 119 -0.67 7.71 -10.51
N GLY A 120 0.01 6.58 -10.47
CA GLY A 120 1.39 6.45 -10.94
C GLY A 120 1.76 5.06 -11.40
N MET A 121 2.84 4.98 -12.13
CA MET A 121 3.56 3.74 -12.44
C MET A 121 4.93 3.80 -11.81
N ALA A 122 5.33 2.73 -11.12
CA ALA A 122 6.70 2.55 -10.68
C ALA A 122 7.57 2.23 -11.90
N ASP A 123 8.59 3.04 -12.12
CA ASP A 123 9.62 2.81 -13.16
C ASP A 123 10.99 2.69 -12.49
N PHE A 124 11.71 1.61 -12.77
CA PHE A 124 13.04 1.36 -12.25
C PHE A 124 13.78 0.31 -13.08
N THR A 125 15.10 0.33 -13.02
CA THR A 125 15.95 -0.67 -13.68
C THR A 125 16.53 -1.63 -12.66
N ILE A 126 16.38 -2.92 -12.88
CA ILE A 126 17.04 -3.98 -12.10
C ILE A 126 18.36 -4.33 -12.79
N GLN A 127 19.48 -4.05 -12.11
CA GLN A 127 20.80 -4.42 -12.59
C GLN A 127 21.32 -5.62 -11.78
N LYS A 128 21.61 -6.72 -12.48
CA LYS A 128 22.31 -7.88 -11.90
C LYS A 128 23.78 -7.85 -12.33
N THR A 129 24.67 -7.86 -11.36
CA THR A 129 26.12 -7.98 -11.58
C THR A 129 26.61 -9.30 -11.01
N THR A 130 27.37 -10.08 -11.81
CA THR A 130 27.98 -11.33 -11.34
C THR A 130 29.49 -11.22 -11.44
N LEU A 131 30.17 -11.41 -10.29
CA LEU A 131 31.63 -11.39 -10.19
C LEU A 131 32.10 -12.62 -9.40
N ASN A 132 32.99 -13.39 -9.99
CA ASN A 132 33.54 -14.61 -9.39
C ASN A 132 32.49 -15.66 -8.95
N GLY A 133 31.33 -15.67 -9.59
CA GLY A 133 30.22 -16.58 -9.25
C GLY A 133 29.24 -16.04 -8.21
N GLU A 134 29.51 -14.88 -7.61
CA GLU A 134 28.60 -14.16 -6.72
C GLU A 134 27.80 -13.12 -7.51
N SER A 135 26.51 -13.05 -7.27
CA SER A 135 25.62 -12.07 -7.91
C SER A 135 25.12 -11.05 -6.90
N SER A 136 25.06 -9.81 -7.34
CA SER A 136 24.42 -8.70 -6.62
C SER A 136 23.35 -8.04 -7.47
N ILE A 137 22.31 -7.51 -6.82
CA ILE A 137 21.23 -6.76 -7.44
C ILE A 137 21.32 -5.30 -7.01
N GLN A 138 21.07 -4.40 -7.95
CA GLN A 138 20.89 -2.98 -7.67
C GLN A 138 19.63 -2.48 -8.38
N ILE A 139 18.86 -1.68 -7.69
CA ILE A 139 17.70 -1.00 -8.26
C ILE A 139 18.13 0.42 -8.65
N LEU A 140 18.12 0.70 -9.96
CA LEU A 140 18.61 1.97 -10.50
C LEU A 140 17.44 2.86 -10.95
N SER A 141 17.62 4.17 -10.76
CA SER A 141 16.71 5.23 -11.26
C SER A 141 15.23 4.99 -10.92
N PRO A 142 14.87 4.68 -9.64
CA PRO A 142 13.48 4.55 -9.29
C PRO A 142 12.76 5.90 -9.41
N GLU A 143 11.60 5.89 -10.07
CA GLU A 143 10.74 7.05 -10.21
C GLU A 143 9.27 6.64 -10.26
N VAL A 144 8.37 7.56 -9.92
CA VAL A 144 6.93 7.43 -10.18
C VAL A 144 6.60 8.23 -11.43
N LYS A 145 6.12 7.57 -12.47
CA LYS A 145 5.56 8.24 -13.64
C LYS A 145 4.08 8.53 -13.39
N PRO A 146 3.70 9.80 -13.21
CA PRO A 146 2.35 10.15 -12.84
C PRO A 146 1.34 9.91 -13.96
N LEU A 147 0.17 9.44 -13.57
CA LEU A 147 -0.99 9.19 -14.40
C LEU A 147 -2.16 10.06 -13.97
N VAL A 148 -3.04 10.37 -14.90
CA VAL A 148 -4.35 10.95 -14.65
C VAL A 148 -5.40 9.97 -15.14
N MET A 149 -6.28 9.52 -14.26
CA MET A 149 -7.46 8.77 -14.67
C MET A 149 -8.47 9.73 -15.27
N HIS A 150 -8.67 9.63 -16.58
CA HIS A 150 -9.63 10.45 -17.32
C HIS A 150 -10.92 9.69 -17.55
N TYR A 151 -12.05 10.37 -17.39
CA TYR A 151 -13.33 9.89 -17.88
C TYR A 151 -14.23 11.03 -18.36
N ASN A 152 -14.90 10.77 -19.47
CA ASN A 152 -15.88 11.67 -20.07
C ASN A 152 -17.16 10.89 -20.40
N HIS A 153 -18.20 11.12 -19.63
CA HIS A 153 -19.51 10.43 -19.78
C HIS A 153 -20.19 10.74 -21.10
N ASN A 154 -19.91 11.90 -21.72
CA ASN A 154 -20.56 12.31 -22.97
C ASN A 154 -19.95 11.61 -24.19
N THR A 155 -18.64 11.36 -24.18
CA THR A 155 -17.92 10.71 -25.28
C THR A 155 -17.71 9.22 -25.05
N GLY A 156 -17.80 8.75 -23.81
CA GLY A 156 -17.44 7.40 -23.43
C GLY A 156 -15.93 7.16 -23.40
N ASP A 157 -15.13 8.23 -23.31
CA ASP A 157 -13.69 8.14 -23.15
C ASP A 157 -13.35 7.82 -21.68
N TYR A 158 -12.64 6.70 -21.47
CA TYR A 158 -12.24 6.20 -20.15
C TYR A 158 -10.85 5.60 -20.23
N GLY A 159 -9.92 6.11 -19.45
CA GLY A 159 -8.59 5.51 -19.36
C GLY A 159 -7.56 6.39 -18.66
N PRO A 160 -6.43 5.79 -18.26
CA PRO A 160 -5.31 6.52 -17.74
C PRO A 160 -4.53 7.23 -18.86
N TYR A 161 -4.12 8.45 -18.60
CA TYR A 161 -3.22 9.23 -19.43
C TYR A 161 -1.94 9.53 -18.65
N MET A 162 -0.79 9.53 -19.29
CA MET A 162 0.40 10.07 -18.66
C MET A 162 0.18 11.55 -18.35
N LEU A 163 0.54 12.01 -17.15
CA LEU A 163 0.36 13.41 -16.75
C LEU A 163 1.14 14.37 -17.65
N GLU A 164 2.27 13.94 -18.24
CA GLU A 164 3.05 14.72 -19.19
C GLU A 164 2.31 14.97 -20.50
N ASP A 165 1.50 14.01 -20.96
CA ASP A 165 0.69 14.06 -22.17
C ASP A 165 -0.72 14.62 -21.92
N TYR A 166 -1.11 14.80 -20.65
CA TYR A 166 -2.43 15.29 -20.28
C TYR A 166 -2.53 16.80 -20.51
N THR A 167 -3.59 17.23 -21.20
CA THR A 167 -3.73 18.65 -21.64
C THR A 167 -4.81 19.38 -20.85
N GLU A 168 -4.79 20.72 -20.86
CA GLU A 168 -5.88 21.54 -20.31
C GLU A 168 -7.20 21.30 -21.06
N GLU A 169 -7.15 20.95 -22.35
CA GLU A 169 -8.33 20.59 -23.11
C GLU A 169 -8.98 19.31 -22.56
N LEU A 170 -8.19 18.24 -22.35
CA LEU A 170 -8.66 17.02 -21.70
C LEU A 170 -9.19 17.31 -20.29
N ALA A 171 -8.47 18.07 -19.49
CA ALA A 171 -8.90 18.45 -18.14
C ALA A 171 -10.25 19.18 -18.17
N SER A 172 -10.47 20.07 -19.13
CA SER A 172 -11.73 20.82 -19.29
C SER A 172 -12.94 19.94 -19.65
N GLN A 173 -12.67 18.79 -20.29
CA GLN A 173 -13.70 17.83 -20.76
C GLN A 173 -13.95 16.70 -19.74
N HIS A 174 -13.19 16.64 -18.65
CA HIS A 174 -13.33 15.60 -17.66
C HIS A 174 -14.66 15.73 -16.89
N SER A 175 -15.44 14.64 -16.83
CA SER A 175 -16.77 14.66 -16.20
C SER A 175 -16.75 14.93 -14.70
N VAL A 176 -15.64 14.72 -14.00
CA VAL A 176 -15.50 15.07 -12.57
C VAL A 176 -15.73 16.57 -12.31
N ARG A 177 -15.52 17.43 -13.32
CA ARG A 177 -15.75 18.88 -13.19
C ARG A 177 -17.22 19.25 -12.89
N GLU A 178 -18.15 18.36 -13.16
CA GLU A 178 -19.56 18.52 -12.75
C GLU A 178 -19.69 18.52 -11.21
N LEU A 179 -18.74 17.91 -10.50
CA LEU A 179 -18.72 17.77 -9.03
C LEU A 179 -17.75 18.76 -8.37
N ILE A 180 -16.50 18.84 -8.83
CA ILE A 180 -15.43 19.63 -8.19
C ILE A 180 -15.07 20.89 -8.99
N GLY A 181 -15.72 21.13 -10.13
CA GLY A 181 -15.59 22.38 -10.88
C GLY A 181 -14.17 22.72 -11.32
N ASP A 182 -13.76 23.95 -11.04
CA ASP A 182 -12.44 24.48 -11.41
C ASP A 182 -11.30 23.97 -10.53
N GLU A 183 -11.55 23.10 -9.57
CA GLU A 183 -10.50 22.40 -8.85
C GLU A 183 -9.76 21.42 -9.76
N PHE A 184 -10.47 20.77 -10.71
CA PHE A 184 -9.86 19.86 -11.66
C PHE A 184 -9.22 20.60 -12.83
N THR A 185 -7.93 20.87 -12.74
CA THR A 185 -7.10 21.49 -13.78
C THR A 185 -5.75 20.78 -13.90
N LEU A 186 -5.12 20.82 -15.06
CA LEU A 186 -3.76 20.29 -15.25
C LEU A 186 -2.77 20.92 -14.27
N LYS A 187 -2.92 22.23 -14.00
CA LYS A 187 -2.08 22.94 -13.01
C LYS A 187 -2.21 22.33 -11.61
N ASN A 188 -3.44 22.07 -11.14
CA ASN A 188 -3.67 21.52 -9.81
C ASN A 188 -3.21 20.06 -9.70
N LEU A 189 -3.40 19.25 -10.74
CA LEU A 189 -2.87 17.89 -10.83
C LEU A 189 -1.34 17.88 -10.69
N LYS A 190 -0.63 18.71 -11.46
CA LYS A 190 0.84 18.84 -11.37
C LYS A 190 1.29 19.36 -10.00
N SER A 191 0.55 20.31 -9.43
CA SER A 191 0.85 20.84 -8.10
C SER A 191 0.69 19.77 -7.02
N LYS A 192 -0.40 18.99 -7.07
CA LYS A 192 -0.66 17.90 -6.11
C LYS A 192 0.40 16.79 -6.23
N TYR A 193 0.78 16.40 -7.45
CA TYR A 193 1.86 15.44 -7.66
C TYR A 193 3.18 15.92 -7.01
N ASN A 194 3.58 17.16 -7.29
CA ASN A 194 4.82 17.72 -6.74
C ASN A 194 4.77 17.84 -5.21
N GLU A 195 3.62 18.21 -4.65
CA GLU A 195 3.38 18.25 -3.21
C GLU A 195 3.66 16.88 -2.59
N ILE A 196 3.00 15.83 -3.08
CA ILE A 196 3.13 14.46 -2.55
C ILE A 196 4.56 13.95 -2.70
N MET A 197 5.17 14.10 -3.88
CA MET A 197 6.53 13.60 -4.13
C MET A 197 7.62 14.37 -3.36
N SER A 198 7.31 15.54 -2.81
CA SER A 198 8.21 16.32 -1.96
C SER A 198 8.10 16.00 -0.47
N MET A 199 7.12 15.20 -0.07
CA MET A 199 6.92 14.81 1.32
C MET A 199 8.03 13.89 1.79
N ASN A 200 8.56 14.15 3.00
CA ASN A 200 9.55 13.29 3.62
C ASN A 200 8.87 12.25 4.49
N VAL A 201 9.23 10.98 4.32
CA VAL A 201 8.71 9.87 5.13
C VAL A 201 9.74 9.52 6.19
N GLU A 202 9.47 9.92 7.43
CA GLU A 202 10.29 9.52 8.57
C GLU A 202 10.09 8.02 8.86
N PRO A 203 11.15 7.29 9.25
CA PRO A 203 11.03 5.89 9.68
C PRO A 203 10.04 5.74 10.84
N SER A 204 9.40 4.58 10.93
CA SER A 204 8.55 4.28 12.08
C SER A 204 9.36 4.33 13.38
N THR A 205 8.82 5.04 14.37
CA THR A 205 9.37 5.06 15.75
C THR A 205 8.68 4.05 16.66
N LYS A 206 7.67 3.34 16.15
CA LYS A 206 6.86 2.39 16.92
C LYS A 206 7.19 0.97 16.50
N THR A 207 7.66 0.15 17.41
CA THR A 207 7.92 -1.29 17.21
C THR A 207 6.72 -2.17 17.57
N THR A 208 5.61 -1.58 18.00
CA THR A 208 4.48 -2.27 18.64
C THR A 208 3.53 -2.94 17.65
N PHE A 209 3.41 -2.42 16.43
CA PHE A 209 2.39 -2.90 15.49
C PHE A 209 2.73 -4.22 14.79
N LEU A 210 3.97 -4.62 14.85
CA LEU A 210 4.38 -5.93 14.31
C LEU A 210 3.81 -7.12 15.11
N ASN A 211 3.05 -6.87 16.15
CA ASN A 211 2.38 -7.88 16.97
C ASN A 211 0.87 -7.98 16.65
N VAL A 212 0.45 -7.50 15.49
CA VAL A 212 -0.93 -7.51 15.03
C VAL A 212 -1.21 -8.77 14.21
N GLU A 213 -2.32 -9.43 14.46
CA GLU A 213 -2.92 -10.43 13.60
C GLU A 213 -4.04 -9.79 12.79
N ILE A 214 -4.06 -10.04 11.48
CA ILE A 214 -5.13 -9.54 10.61
C ILE A 214 -5.94 -10.76 10.17
N ASP A 215 -7.24 -10.75 10.46
CA ASP A 215 -8.13 -11.82 10.04
C ASP A 215 -8.46 -11.70 8.53
N PRO A 216 -9.04 -12.74 7.90
CA PRO A 216 -9.40 -12.72 6.48
C PRO A 216 -10.41 -11.64 6.07
N TYR A 217 -11.00 -10.95 7.04
CA TYR A 217 -11.95 -9.86 6.83
C TYR A 217 -11.32 -8.48 7.02
N GLY A 218 -10.00 -8.43 7.28
CA GLY A 218 -9.28 -7.19 7.51
C GLY A 218 -9.37 -6.65 8.94
N ASN A 219 -9.98 -7.39 9.86
CA ASN A 219 -9.97 -6.98 11.25
C ASN A 219 -8.58 -7.23 11.85
N MET A 220 -8.06 -6.23 12.49
CA MET A 220 -6.73 -6.26 13.09
C MET A 220 -6.82 -6.54 14.58
N THR A 221 -5.97 -7.44 15.07
CA THR A 221 -5.94 -7.88 16.46
C THR A 221 -4.50 -7.93 16.98
N ASP A 222 -4.17 -7.27 18.11
CA ASP A 222 -2.86 -7.41 18.77
C ASP A 222 -2.73 -8.78 19.43
N LYS A 223 -1.73 -9.49 19.09
CA LYS A 223 -1.42 -10.81 19.62
C LYS A 223 -1.15 -10.81 21.13
N THR A 224 -0.76 -9.64 21.71
CA THR A 224 -0.43 -9.55 23.14
C THR A 224 -1.65 -9.36 24.03
N THR A 225 -2.58 -8.54 23.60
CA THR A 225 -3.75 -8.17 24.42
C THR A 225 -5.07 -8.78 23.94
N GLY A 226 -5.12 -9.21 22.68
CA GLY A 226 -6.31 -9.80 22.07
C GLY A 226 -7.40 -8.80 21.65
N ASN A 227 -7.14 -7.51 21.64
CA ASN A 227 -8.10 -6.43 21.37
C ASN A 227 -8.15 -6.01 19.89
N TYR A 228 -9.26 -5.48 19.38
CA TYR A 228 -9.50 -5.01 18.00
C TYR A 228 -8.81 -3.66 17.71
N VAL A 229 -8.18 -3.38 16.51
CA VAL A 229 -7.56 -2.10 16.08
C VAL A 229 -8.38 -1.45 14.96
N GLU A 230 -9.09 -0.36 15.24
CA GLU A 230 -9.97 0.30 14.29
C GLU A 230 -9.23 1.32 13.40
N ASP A 231 -8.20 1.94 13.92
CA ASP A 231 -7.37 2.91 13.23
C ASP A 231 -5.94 2.89 13.80
N TYR A 232 -4.96 2.58 12.95
CA TYR A 232 -3.55 2.50 13.36
C TYR A 232 -2.97 3.81 13.87
N ASP A 233 -3.49 4.93 13.42
CA ASP A 233 -2.97 6.25 13.76
C ASP A 233 -3.63 6.88 14.98
N SER A 234 -4.80 6.39 15.41
CA SER A 234 -5.60 7.02 16.46
C SER A 234 -5.58 6.32 17.82
N ILE A 235 -5.17 5.04 17.89
CA ILE A 235 -5.28 4.25 19.13
C ILE A 235 -3.94 3.57 19.44
N SER A 236 -3.54 3.59 20.73
CA SER A 236 -2.45 2.70 21.16
C SER A 236 -2.92 1.24 21.01
N ALA A 237 -2.02 0.36 20.58
CA ALA A 237 -2.30 -1.06 20.39
C ALA A 237 -3.07 -1.70 21.58
N SER A 238 -2.85 -1.24 22.82
CA SER A 238 -3.56 -1.73 23.98
C SER A 238 -5.04 -1.35 24.05
N GLN A 239 -5.43 -0.16 23.58
CA GLN A 239 -6.85 0.26 23.59
C GLN A 239 -7.70 -0.51 22.59
N TYR A 240 -7.16 -0.77 21.42
CA TYR A 240 -7.80 -1.54 20.38
C TYR A 240 -8.11 -2.99 20.81
N TYR A 241 -7.24 -3.62 21.54
CA TYR A 241 -7.38 -4.99 22.00
C TYR A 241 -8.33 -5.15 23.18
N GLU A 242 -8.48 -4.12 24.03
CA GLU A 242 -9.52 -4.08 25.06
C GLU A 242 -10.92 -4.10 24.44
N GLU A 243 -11.12 -3.41 23.31
CA GLU A 243 -12.42 -3.39 22.62
C GLU A 243 -12.75 -4.70 21.89
N LEU A 244 -11.76 -5.40 21.27
CA LEU A 244 -12.03 -6.69 20.63
C LEU A 244 -12.31 -7.79 21.64
N ALA A 245 -11.62 -7.83 22.78
CA ALA A 245 -11.93 -8.76 23.86
C ALA A 245 -13.35 -8.54 24.36
N ALA A 246 -13.81 -7.29 24.46
CA ALA A 246 -15.18 -6.95 24.85
C ALA A 246 -16.21 -7.40 23.79
N ARG A 247 -15.94 -7.21 22.48
CA ARG A 247 -16.82 -7.67 21.40
C ARG A 247 -16.91 -9.20 21.32
N LYS A 248 -15.76 -9.91 21.37
CA LYS A 248 -15.73 -11.38 21.37
C LYS A 248 -16.44 -11.98 22.59
N SER A 249 -16.36 -11.35 23.77
CA SER A 249 -17.10 -11.81 24.95
C SER A 249 -18.61 -11.58 24.83
N ALA A 250 -19.03 -10.48 24.13
CA ALA A 250 -20.44 -10.20 23.86
C ALA A 250 -21.06 -11.18 22.83
N GLU A 251 -20.32 -11.56 21.81
CA GLU A 251 -20.75 -12.55 20.80
C GLU A 251 -20.85 -13.97 21.39
N ASN A 252 -19.92 -14.37 22.26
CA ASN A 252 -19.96 -15.67 22.94
C ASN A 252 -21.09 -15.78 23.95
N THR A 253 -21.52 -14.66 24.56
CA THR A 253 -22.71 -14.66 25.45
C THR A 253 -24.01 -14.71 24.66
N SER A 254 -24.08 -14.09 23.47
CA SER A 254 -25.28 -14.12 22.61
C SER A 254 -25.50 -15.48 21.91
N SER A 255 -24.43 -16.25 21.66
CA SER A 255 -24.52 -17.61 21.11
C SER A 255 -24.74 -18.72 22.15
N ALA A 256 -24.63 -18.40 23.43
CA ALA A 256 -24.94 -19.35 24.54
C ALA A 256 -26.38 -19.25 25.03
N GLU A 257 -27.18 -18.27 24.56
CA GLU A 257 -28.59 -18.06 24.92
C GLU A 257 -29.56 -18.48 23.77
N GLN A 258 -29.09 -19.14 22.73
CA GLN A 258 -29.87 -19.82 21.70
C GLN A 258 -29.62 -21.35 21.74
#